data_af7bb90414076de0b07a6ee1c6670360
#
_entry.id   af7bb90414076de0b07a6ee1c6670360
#
_cell.length_a   1.000
_cell.length_b   1.000
_cell.length_c   1.000
_cell.angle_alpha   90.00
_cell.angle_beta   90.00
_cell.angle_gamma   90.00
#
_symmetry.space_group_name_H-M   'P 1'
#
loop_
_entity.id
_entity.type
_entity.pdbx_description
1 polymer ?
#
loop_
_entity_poly.entity_id
_entity_poly.type
_entity_poly.pdbx_seq_one_letter_code
_entity_poly.pdbx_strand_id
1 'polypeptide(L)'
;AENKAWQGSTVSVNRIVILADDPDEAWADAAPYLLKLFRVHAKIGLISNADALFGPQVEALEALKDLVRGICLVGSPETVTSTLSSYASYGVTQLQLRPAPGFMPTELIERTVRLAGEKLVPTFN
;
A
#
# COMPACT_ATOMS: atom_id res chain seq x y z
N ALA A 1 2.94 -13.64 29.62
CA ALA A 1 1.68 -13.25 30.25
C ALA A 1 0.99 -12.19 29.45
N GLU A 2 -0.29 -12.32 29.28
CA GLU A 2 -1.05 -11.33 28.52
C GLU A 2 -1.10 -10.00 29.26
N ASN A 3 -0.86 -8.93 28.52
CA ASN A 3 -1.02 -7.60 29.05
C ASN A 3 -2.48 -7.19 28.89
N LYS A 4 -3.26 -7.24 29.95
CA LYS A 4 -4.68 -6.91 29.94
C LYS A 4 -4.98 -5.47 29.51
N ALA A 5 -3.99 -4.55 29.60
CA ALA A 5 -4.17 -3.18 29.15
C ALA A 5 -4.37 -3.07 27.64
N TRP A 6 -3.98 -4.08 26.87
CA TRP A 6 -4.18 -4.11 25.42
C TRP A 6 -5.52 -4.69 24.99
N GLN A 7 -6.24 -5.34 25.90
CA GLN A 7 -7.56 -5.90 25.57
C GLN A 7 -8.56 -4.79 25.35
N GLY A 8 -9.22 -4.82 24.19
CA GLY A 8 -10.17 -3.79 23.78
C GLY A 8 -9.54 -2.52 23.21
N SER A 9 -8.21 -2.46 23.13
CA SER A 9 -7.51 -1.32 22.54
C SER A 9 -7.68 -1.30 21.02
N THR A 10 -7.70 -0.08 20.46
CA THR A 10 -7.68 0.11 19.01
C THR A 10 -6.27 -0.12 18.50
N VAL A 11 -6.13 -1.04 17.52
CA VAL A 11 -4.88 -1.25 16.81
C VAL A 11 -5.05 -0.72 15.40
N SER A 12 -4.37 0.37 15.08
CA SER A 12 -4.50 1.09 13.82
C SER A 12 -3.31 0.86 12.92
N VAL A 13 -3.57 0.60 11.65
CA VAL A 13 -2.54 0.46 10.60
C VAL A 13 -2.83 1.46 9.49
N ASN A 14 -1.78 2.11 9.01
CA ASN A 14 -1.87 3.08 7.91
C ASN A 14 -1.10 2.52 6.72
N ARG A 15 -1.74 2.45 5.55
CA ARG A 15 -1.13 1.92 4.33
C ARG A 15 -1.47 2.78 3.13
N ILE A 16 -0.49 2.94 2.25
CA ILE A 16 -0.73 3.47 0.90
C ILE A 16 -1.53 2.41 0.14
N VAL A 17 -2.60 2.82 -0.52
CA VAL A 17 -3.44 1.94 -1.32
C VAL A 17 -3.59 2.47 -2.74
N ILE A 18 -3.43 1.60 -3.72
CA ILE A 18 -3.64 1.93 -5.14
C ILE A 18 -4.42 0.77 -5.75
N LEU A 19 -5.60 1.10 -6.26
CA LEU A 19 -6.54 0.11 -6.78
C LEU A 19 -6.81 0.30 -8.27
N ALA A 20 -6.96 -0.83 -8.96
CA ALA A 20 -7.53 -0.93 -10.29
C ALA A 20 -8.38 -2.21 -10.33
N ASP A 21 -9.16 -2.40 -11.38
CA ASP A 21 -9.95 -3.62 -11.52
C ASP A 21 -9.07 -4.87 -11.65
N ASP A 22 -7.90 -4.72 -12.29
CA ASP A 22 -6.91 -5.79 -12.44
C ASP A 22 -5.67 -5.47 -11.61
N PRO A 23 -5.16 -6.44 -10.80
CA PRO A 23 -3.97 -6.20 -9.98
C PRO A 23 -2.73 -5.84 -10.82
N ASP A 24 -2.55 -6.43 -11.99
CA ASP A 24 -1.41 -6.12 -12.85
C ASP A 24 -1.49 -4.70 -13.40
N GLU A 25 -2.69 -4.23 -13.73
CA GLU A 25 -2.92 -2.84 -14.14
C GLU A 25 -2.61 -1.88 -12.99
N ALA A 26 -3.07 -2.20 -11.78
CA ALA A 26 -2.77 -1.38 -10.60
C ALA A 26 -1.26 -1.22 -10.41
N TRP A 27 -0.51 -2.31 -10.53
CA TRP A 27 0.94 -2.27 -10.40
C TRP A 27 1.59 -1.45 -11.52
N ALA A 28 1.22 -1.72 -12.77
CA ALA A 28 1.79 -1.02 -13.91
C ALA A 28 1.56 0.49 -13.83
N ASP A 29 0.38 0.90 -13.40
CA ASP A 29 0.03 2.32 -13.26
C ASP A 29 0.72 2.99 -12.08
N ALA A 30 0.90 2.26 -10.97
CA ALA A 30 1.48 2.80 -9.74
C ALA A 30 3.01 2.84 -9.76
N ALA A 31 3.65 1.87 -10.39
CA ALA A 31 5.08 1.65 -10.25
C ALA A 31 5.96 2.86 -10.57
N PRO A 32 5.73 3.63 -11.66
CA PRO A 32 6.57 4.79 -11.95
C PRO A 32 6.52 5.85 -10.85
N TYR A 33 5.36 6.07 -10.25
CA TYR A 33 5.16 7.09 -9.22
C TYR A 33 5.69 6.62 -7.87
N LEU A 34 5.48 5.37 -7.53
CA LEU A 34 6.04 4.77 -6.31
C LEU A 34 7.57 4.73 -6.38
N LEU A 35 8.14 4.42 -7.54
CA LEU A 35 9.59 4.43 -7.71
C LEU A 35 10.16 5.82 -7.45
N LYS A 36 9.50 6.85 -7.98
CA LYS A 36 9.90 8.24 -7.74
C LYS A 36 9.82 8.60 -6.26
N LEU A 37 8.73 8.24 -5.60
CA LEU A 37 8.52 8.49 -4.18
C LEU A 37 9.59 7.81 -3.33
N PHE A 38 9.84 6.52 -3.55
CA PHE A 38 10.78 5.76 -2.73
C PHE A 38 12.23 6.12 -3.02
N ARG A 39 12.56 6.58 -4.23
CA ARG A 39 13.88 7.17 -4.50
C ARG A 39 14.11 8.43 -3.67
N VAL A 40 13.08 9.27 -3.50
CA VAL A 40 13.18 10.45 -2.62
C VAL A 40 13.38 10.01 -1.18
N HIS A 41 12.59 9.05 -0.71
CA HIS A 41 12.74 8.51 0.67
C HIS A 41 14.14 7.94 0.91
N ALA A 42 14.71 7.24 -0.06
CA ALA A 42 16.06 6.70 0.04
C ALA A 42 17.11 7.81 0.15
N LYS A 43 16.97 8.86 -0.65
CA LYS A 43 17.92 10.00 -0.64
C LYS A 43 17.93 10.76 0.68
N ILE A 44 16.79 10.84 1.36
CA ILE A 44 16.70 11.54 2.65
C ILE A 44 16.90 10.60 3.86
N GLY A 45 17.31 9.36 3.61
CA GLY A 45 17.69 8.43 4.67
C GLY A 45 16.55 7.66 5.33
N LEU A 46 15.33 7.70 4.77
CA LEU A 46 14.20 6.97 5.32
C LEU A 46 14.19 5.49 4.97
N ILE A 47 14.97 5.09 3.96
CA ILE A 47 15.08 3.70 3.49
C ILE A 47 16.56 3.35 3.38
N SER A 48 16.96 2.25 4.00
CA SER A 48 18.33 1.72 3.88
C SER A 48 18.38 0.62 2.81
N ASN A 49 19.58 0.32 2.32
CA ASN A 49 19.83 -0.73 1.33
C ASN A 49 19.01 -0.55 0.04
N ALA A 50 18.88 0.69 -0.42
CA ALA A 50 18.02 1.06 -1.53
C ALA A 50 18.77 1.29 -2.85
N ASP A 51 20.03 0.85 -2.96
CA ASP A 51 20.87 1.12 -4.13
C ASP A 51 20.23 0.61 -5.42
N ALA A 52 19.56 -0.53 -5.37
CA ALA A 52 18.90 -1.12 -6.53
C ALA A 52 17.80 -0.24 -7.12
N LEU A 53 17.18 0.66 -6.33
CA LEU A 53 16.17 1.61 -6.82
C LEU A 53 16.75 2.62 -7.81
N PHE A 54 18.05 2.84 -7.78
CA PHE A 54 18.76 3.80 -8.64
C PHE A 54 19.49 3.11 -9.81
N GLY A 55 19.35 1.80 -9.93
CA GLY A 55 19.91 1.03 -11.01
C GLY A 55 19.06 1.05 -12.28
N PRO A 56 19.33 0.13 -13.23
CA PRO A 56 18.54 0.01 -14.45
C PRO A 56 17.06 -0.20 -14.14
N GLN A 57 16.18 0.26 -15.03
CA GLN A 57 14.74 0.33 -14.79
C GLN A 57 14.12 -1.02 -14.40
N VAL A 58 14.53 -2.11 -15.06
CA VAL A 58 13.96 -3.44 -14.77
C VAL A 58 14.31 -3.88 -13.35
N GLU A 59 15.57 -3.76 -12.97
CA GLU A 59 16.02 -4.12 -11.63
C GLU A 59 15.47 -3.19 -10.56
N ALA A 60 15.34 -1.91 -10.88
CA ALA A 60 14.75 -0.93 -9.95
C ALA A 60 13.28 -1.26 -9.67
N LEU A 61 12.50 -1.64 -10.69
CA LEU A 61 11.11 -2.02 -10.51
C LEU A 61 10.94 -3.31 -9.71
N GLU A 62 11.83 -4.28 -9.90
CA GLU A 62 11.82 -5.51 -9.11
C GLU A 62 12.13 -5.23 -7.63
N ALA A 63 13.15 -4.41 -7.38
CA ALA A 63 13.49 -4.00 -6.01
C ALA A 63 12.34 -3.21 -5.36
N LEU A 64 11.69 -2.33 -6.12
CA LEU A 64 10.52 -1.59 -5.66
C LEU A 64 9.39 -2.54 -5.27
N LYS A 65 9.10 -3.52 -6.10
CA LYS A 65 8.03 -4.48 -5.86
C LYS A 65 8.23 -5.23 -4.54
N ASP A 66 9.46 -5.66 -4.27
CA ASP A 66 9.78 -6.32 -3.02
C ASP A 66 9.63 -5.39 -1.82
N LEU A 67 10.09 -4.14 -1.96
CA LEU A 67 10.00 -3.14 -0.89
C LEU A 67 8.55 -2.82 -0.55
N VAL A 68 7.69 -2.57 -1.54
CA VAL A 68 6.31 -2.13 -1.30
C VAL A 68 5.38 -3.25 -0.84
N ARG A 69 5.76 -4.51 -1.06
CA ARG A 69 4.93 -5.65 -0.70
C ARG A 69 4.48 -5.62 0.76
N GLY A 70 5.34 -5.12 1.65
CA GLY A 70 5.05 -5.06 3.09
C GLY A 70 4.47 -3.74 3.57
N ILE A 71 4.44 -2.69 2.74
CA ILE A 71 4.07 -1.34 3.19
C ILE A 71 3.01 -0.67 2.34
N CYS A 72 2.70 -1.21 1.17
CA CYS A 72 1.67 -0.67 0.27
C CYS A 72 0.70 -1.78 -0.12
N LEU A 73 -0.52 -1.37 -0.44
CA LEU A 73 -1.57 -2.25 -0.95
C LEU A 73 -1.84 -1.85 -2.40
N VAL A 74 -1.21 -2.54 -3.33
CA VAL A 74 -1.37 -2.28 -4.76
C VAL A 74 -2.03 -3.51 -5.39
N GLY A 75 -3.23 -3.34 -5.92
CA GLY A 75 -3.93 -4.48 -6.50
C GLY A 75 -5.37 -4.18 -6.88
N SER A 76 -6.13 -5.24 -7.04
CA SER A 76 -7.58 -5.15 -7.21
C SER A 76 -8.28 -5.12 -5.86
N PRO A 77 -9.55 -4.72 -5.80
CA PRO A 77 -10.31 -4.80 -4.54
C PRO A 77 -10.27 -6.20 -3.92
N GLU A 78 -10.32 -7.25 -4.73
CA GLU A 78 -10.29 -8.63 -4.26
C GLU A 78 -8.95 -9.00 -3.64
N THR A 79 -7.84 -8.68 -4.29
CA THR A 79 -6.51 -8.98 -3.76
C THR A 79 -6.20 -8.19 -2.51
N VAL A 80 -6.60 -6.93 -2.46
CA VAL A 80 -6.40 -6.08 -1.28
C VAL A 80 -7.31 -6.54 -0.13
N THR A 81 -8.55 -6.92 -0.40
CA THR A 81 -9.45 -7.49 0.62
C THR A 81 -8.82 -8.69 1.31
N SER A 82 -8.20 -9.57 0.54
CA SER A 82 -7.52 -10.75 1.10
C SER A 82 -6.43 -10.36 2.08
N THR A 83 -5.61 -9.37 1.72
CA THR A 83 -4.55 -8.86 2.61
C THR A 83 -5.13 -8.20 3.86
N LEU A 84 -6.18 -7.39 3.71
CA LEU A 84 -6.82 -6.71 4.84
C LEU A 84 -7.49 -7.69 5.81
N SER A 85 -8.06 -8.77 5.30
CA SER A 85 -8.61 -9.83 6.14
C SER A 85 -7.53 -10.50 6.98
N SER A 86 -6.34 -10.64 6.43
CA SER A 86 -5.18 -11.14 7.16
C SER A 86 -4.81 -10.19 8.32
N TYR A 87 -4.82 -8.88 8.09
CA TYR A 87 -4.57 -7.90 9.16
C TYR A 87 -5.57 -8.03 10.29
N ALA A 88 -6.86 -8.17 9.96
CA ALA A 88 -7.90 -8.34 10.96
C ALA A 88 -7.65 -9.59 11.82
N SER A 89 -7.14 -10.67 11.23
CA SER A 89 -6.83 -11.90 11.96
C SER A 89 -5.69 -11.73 12.96
N TYR A 90 -4.82 -10.73 12.76
CA TYR A 90 -3.74 -10.40 13.67
C TYR A 90 -4.12 -9.35 14.72
N GLY A 91 -5.38 -8.96 14.78
CA GLY A 91 -5.86 -8.04 15.81
C GLY A 91 -5.92 -6.58 15.39
N VAL A 92 -5.72 -6.26 14.12
CA VAL A 92 -5.90 -4.90 13.62
C VAL A 92 -7.39 -4.56 13.64
N THR A 93 -7.75 -3.46 14.31
CA THR A 93 -9.15 -3.04 14.49
C THR A 93 -9.51 -1.81 13.68
N GLN A 94 -8.51 -1.06 13.21
CA GLN A 94 -8.73 0.13 12.40
C GLN A 94 -7.70 0.21 11.29
N LEU A 95 -8.16 0.56 10.10
CA LEU A 95 -7.31 0.68 8.93
C LEU A 95 -7.48 2.05 8.31
N GLN A 96 -6.37 2.74 8.13
CA GLN A 96 -6.33 4.01 7.42
C GLN A 96 -5.69 3.79 6.05
N LEU A 97 -6.43 4.09 5.00
CA LEU A 97 -5.96 3.94 3.63
C LEU A 97 -5.56 5.31 3.07
N ARG A 98 -4.37 5.39 2.51
CA ARG A 98 -3.82 6.60 1.89
C ARG A 98 -3.81 6.44 0.38
N PRO A 99 -4.82 6.97 -0.33
CA PRO A 99 -4.93 6.79 -1.78
C PRO A 99 -4.10 7.78 -2.60
N ALA A 100 -3.46 8.73 -1.95
CA ALA A 100 -2.78 9.84 -2.63
C ALA A 100 -1.33 9.98 -2.16
N PRO A 101 -0.47 8.96 -2.43
CA PRO A 101 0.96 9.15 -2.20
C PRO A 101 1.51 10.22 -3.14
N GLY A 102 2.63 10.83 -2.77
CA GLY A 102 3.25 11.89 -3.57
C GLY A 102 3.46 11.48 -5.03
N PHE A 103 3.36 12.44 -5.94
CA PHE A 103 3.57 12.29 -7.38
C PHE A 103 2.45 11.56 -8.13
N MET A 104 1.42 11.08 -7.45
CA MET A 104 0.35 10.29 -8.09
C MET A 104 -0.60 11.19 -8.88
N PRO A 105 -0.91 10.83 -10.14
CA PRO A 105 -1.92 11.57 -10.93
C PRO A 105 -3.31 11.50 -10.30
N THR A 106 -4.07 12.58 -10.44
CA THR A 106 -5.41 12.69 -9.88
C THR A 106 -6.35 11.57 -10.36
N GLU A 107 -6.24 11.15 -11.60
CA GLU A 107 -7.09 10.10 -12.17
C GLU A 107 -6.89 8.77 -11.44
N LEU A 108 -5.66 8.45 -11.07
CA LEU A 108 -5.36 7.22 -10.33
C LEU A 108 -5.85 7.32 -8.89
N ILE A 109 -5.73 8.49 -8.27
CA ILE A 109 -6.25 8.74 -6.92
C ILE A 109 -7.78 8.58 -6.91
N GLU A 110 -8.47 9.21 -7.86
CA GLU A 110 -9.93 9.13 -7.97
C GLU A 110 -10.40 7.69 -8.19
N ARG A 111 -9.73 6.94 -9.04
CA ARG A 111 -10.04 5.54 -9.29
C ARG A 111 -9.91 4.72 -8.00
N THR A 112 -8.83 4.91 -7.25
CA THR A 112 -8.60 4.22 -5.99
C THR A 112 -9.68 4.56 -4.96
N VAL A 113 -10.01 5.84 -4.80
CA VAL A 113 -11.04 6.28 -3.85
C VAL A 113 -12.40 5.67 -4.22
N ARG A 114 -12.75 5.69 -5.49
CA ARG A 114 -14.01 5.12 -5.96
C ARG A 114 -14.09 3.62 -5.68
N LEU A 115 -13.05 2.87 -6.07
CA LEU A 115 -13.04 1.41 -5.86
C LEU A 115 -13.00 1.05 -4.37
N ALA A 116 -12.29 1.82 -3.56
CA ALA A 116 -12.27 1.59 -2.11
C ALA A 116 -13.66 1.83 -1.51
N GLY A 117 -14.31 2.91 -1.88
CA GLY A 117 -15.65 3.23 -1.38
C GLY A 117 -16.71 2.24 -1.82
N GLU A 118 -16.63 1.74 -3.05
CA GLU A 118 -17.60 0.80 -3.60
C GLU A 118 -17.39 -0.63 -3.11
N LYS A 119 -16.13 -1.06 -2.93
CA LYS A 119 -15.80 -2.48 -2.75
C LYS A 119 -15.03 -2.84 -1.49
N LEU A 120 -14.26 -1.92 -0.91
CA LEU A 120 -13.52 -2.21 0.33
C LEU A 120 -14.31 -1.82 1.56
N VAL A 121 -14.79 -0.59 1.61
CA VAL A 121 -15.50 -0.07 2.79
C VAL A 121 -16.72 -0.93 3.14
N PRO A 122 -17.60 -1.30 2.17
CA PRO A 122 -18.75 -2.14 2.50
C PRO A 122 -18.38 -3.53 3.02
N THR A 123 -17.23 -4.07 2.59
CA THR A 123 -16.79 -5.41 3.01
C THR A 123 -16.38 -5.44 4.48
N PHE A 124 -15.83 -4.33 5.01
CA PHE A 124 -15.28 -4.26 6.36
C PHE A 124 -16.12 -3.44 7.35
N ASN A 125 -17.27 -2.96 6.95
CA ASN A 125 -18.19 -2.25 7.82
C ASN A 125 -19.19 -3.19 8.50
#